data_089ca741ce27f398f4dfba37dec0ccf2
#
_entry.id   089ca741ce27f398f4dfba37dec0ccf2
#
_cell.length_a   1.000
_cell.length_b   1.000
_cell.length_c   1.000
_cell.angle_alpha   90.00
_cell.angle_beta   90.00
_cell.angle_gamma   90.00
#
_symmetry.space_group_name_H-M   'P 1'
#
loop_
_entity.id
_entity.type
_entity.pdbx_description
1 polymer ?
#
loop_
_entity_poly.entity_id
_entity_poly.type
_entity_poly.pdbx_seq_one_letter_code
_entity_poly.pdbx_strand_id
1 'polypeptide(L)'
;MALFSKDLGIDLGTMFTRLADGSRVLMEEPTIVAIEVADQKMVAVGQEARDMYGRVPETIEVARPLKNGVIADYEITETLLSYLLQRVSGSMRIFRPRVMISVPFGVTSIERRAVYEAVLEAGSREAFLIQQPLAAALGVDLPINSPSGNMVICLGGGCTEAAVLAMYGIVSAETLRAGGMDLDEAIINYVRRKYGVVIGQVTAEQLKMKIGAAVPQDTENSMEVQGQDQVTGLPRPVTLTTGEIVEALQDPLKAVIETGRRVLEKTPPELVADIIDRGVALCGSGALLRGIDKLLTKSLGIPAYLVDNPATCVVEGAVKSLPLYNVLRRSLPPV
;
A
#
# COMPACT_ATOMS: atom_id res chain seq x y z
N MET A 1 33.20 3.02 -14.97
CA MET A 1 32.48 2.09 -15.85
C MET A 1 31.22 1.58 -15.15
N ALA A 2 30.12 2.28 -15.32
CA ALA A 2 28.82 1.86 -14.75
C ALA A 2 27.73 1.98 -15.86
N LEU A 3 28.03 1.55 -17.09
CA LEU A 3 27.21 1.83 -18.25
C LEU A 3 26.00 0.89 -18.45
N PHE A 4 25.78 -0.13 -17.61
CA PHE A 4 24.73 -1.14 -17.84
C PHE A 4 24.05 -1.69 -16.58
N SER A 5 24.15 -1.02 -15.43
CA SER A 5 23.39 -1.43 -14.25
C SER A 5 22.04 -0.71 -14.26
N LYS A 6 20.95 -1.46 -14.39
CA LYS A 6 19.61 -0.89 -14.19
C LYS A 6 19.42 -0.57 -12.71
N ASP A 7 18.94 0.64 -12.45
CA ASP A 7 18.47 1.06 -11.13
C ASP A 7 16.95 0.80 -11.08
N LEU A 8 16.50 0.01 -10.12
CA LEU A 8 15.09 -0.32 -9.95
C LEU A 8 14.56 0.17 -8.61
N GLY A 9 13.38 0.75 -8.63
CA GLY A 9 12.54 0.94 -7.44
C GLY A 9 11.59 -0.22 -7.30
N ILE A 10 11.37 -0.68 -6.06
CA ILE A 10 10.33 -1.66 -5.73
C ILE A 10 9.47 -1.10 -4.60
N ASP A 11 8.17 -1.07 -4.82
CA ASP A 11 7.18 -0.89 -3.78
C ASP A 11 6.58 -2.26 -3.45
N LEU A 12 7.04 -2.85 -2.35
CA LEU A 12 6.58 -4.18 -1.89
C LEU A 12 5.38 -4.00 -0.96
N GLY A 13 4.20 -3.85 -1.55
CA GLY A 13 2.96 -3.61 -0.81
C GLY A 13 2.15 -4.89 -0.56
N THR A 14 1.30 -4.85 0.47
CA THR A 14 0.42 -5.98 0.86
C THR A 14 -0.57 -6.39 -0.25
N MET A 15 -1.06 -5.44 -1.03
CA MET A 15 -2.03 -5.69 -2.10
C MET A 15 -1.40 -5.74 -3.48
N PHE A 16 -0.43 -4.89 -3.75
CA PHE A 16 0.27 -4.79 -5.03
C PHE A 16 1.76 -4.61 -4.81
N THR A 17 2.55 -5.30 -5.61
CA THR A 17 3.99 -5.06 -5.75
C THR A 17 4.23 -4.34 -7.07
N ARG A 18 4.94 -3.22 -7.01
CA ARG A 18 5.26 -2.38 -8.17
C ARG A 18 6.74 -2.28 -8.38
N LEU A 19 7.15 -2.30 -9.64
CA LEU A 19 8.53 -2.10 -10.05
C LEU A 19 8.61 -0.93 -11.03
N ALA A 20 9.61 -0.07 -10.83
CA ALA A 20 9.87 1.07 -11.71
C ALA A 20 11.36 1.20 -12.05
N ASP A 21 11.62 1.84 -13.18
CA ASP A 21 12.96 2.22 -13.65
C ASP A 21 12.88 3.69 -14.11
N GLY A 22 13.79 4.54 -13.65
CA GLY A 22 13.74 5.97 -13.91
C GLY A 22 12.40 6.59 -13.50
N SER A 23 11.62 7.10 -14.46
CA SER A 23 10.28 7.65 -14.23
C SER A 23 9.14 6.73 -14.72
N ARG A 24 9.47 5.50 -15.12
CA ARG A 24 8.51 4.59 -15.74
C ARG A 24 8.20 3.41 -14.81
N VAL A 25 6.92 3.23 -14.49
CA VAL A 25 6.43 2.00 -13.87
C VAL A 25 6.48 0.89 -14.92
N LEU A 26 7.28 -0.14 -14.62
CA LEU A 26 7.50 -1.29 -15.51
C LEU A 26 6.47 -2.38 -15.29
N MET A 27 6.01 -2.53 -14.04
CA MET A 27 5.14 -3.61 -13.64
C MET A 27 4.34 -3.23 -12.39
N GLU A 28 3.10 -3.65 -12.38
CA GLU A 28 2.21 -3.67 -11.21
C GLU A 28 1.54 -5.03 -11.18
N GLU A 29 1.76 -5.79 -10.11
CA GLU A 29 1.16 -7.11 -9.92
C GLU A 29 0.50 -7.21 -8.54
N PRO A 30 -0.66 -7.86 -8.42
CA PRO A 30 -1.20 -8.22 -7.11
C PRO A 30 -0.19 -9.05 -6.30
N THR A 31 0.01 -8.69 -5.04
CA THR A 31 0.89 -9.43 -4.12
C THR A 31 0.16 -10.63 -3.55
N ILE A 32 -0.01 -11.65 -4.39
CA ILE A 32 -0.72 -12.88 -4.08
C ILE A 32 -0.15 -14.02 -4.93
N VAL A 33 -0.11 -15.20 -4.37
CA VAL A 33 0.39 -16.41 -5.02
C VAL A 33 -0.55 -17.58 -4.80
N ALA A 34 -0.58 -18.51 -5.72
CA ALA A 34 -1.24 -19.82 -5.55
C ALA A 34 -0.16 -20.90 -5.46
N ILE A 35 -0.29 -21.78 -4.48
CA ILE A 35 0.70 -22.79 -4.13
C ILE A 35 0.02 -24.15 -4.07
N GLU A 36 0.61 -25.17 -4.68
CA GLU A 36 0.22 -26.56 -4.49
C GLU A 36 0.66 -27.03 -3.10
N VAL A 37 -0.31 -27.45 -2.28
CA VAL A 37 -0.08 -27.75 -0.85
C VAL A 37 0.90 -28.93 -0.66
N ALA A 38 0.81 -29.95 -1.53
CA ALA A 38 1.62 -31.16 -1.40
C ALA A 38 3.12 -30.91 -1.60
N ASP A 39 3.47 -30.15 -2.62
CA ASP A 39 4.86 -29.95 -3.06
C ASP A 39 5.38 -28.55 -2.74
N GLN A 40 4.57 -27.69 -2.11
CA GLN A 40 4.88 -26.27 -1.83
C GLN A 40 5.31 -25.50 -3.10
N LYS A 41 4.81 -25.93 -4.25
CA LYS A 41 5.17 -25.36 -5.54
C LYS A 41 4.24 -24.21 -5.91
N MET A 42 4.81 -23.08 -6.27
CA MET A 42 4.08 -21.94 -6.79
C MET A 42 3.52 -22.27 -8.18
N VAL A 43 2.17 -22.22 -8.33
CA VAL A 43 1.45 -22.55 -9.56
C VAL A 43 0.91 -21.31 -10.27
N ALA A 44 0.66 -20.22 -9.56
CA ALA A 44 0.25 -18.94 -10.15
C ALA A 44 0.73 -17.77 -9.30
N VAL A 45 0.88 -16.59 -9.93
CA VAL A 45 1.35 -15.34 -9.31
C VAL A 45 0.53 -14.17 -9.82
N GLY A 46 0.35 -13.17 -8.97
CA GLY A 46 -0.25 -11.91 -9.38
C GLY A 46 -1.72 -12.06 -9.78
N GLN A 47 -2.07 -11.54 -10.95
CA GLN A 47 -3.47 -11.55 -11.40
C GLN A 47 -4.05 -12.97 -11.54
N GLU A 48 -3.26 -13.93 -12.03
CA GLU A 48 -3.71 -15.33 -12.15
C GLU A 48 -4.07 -15.93 -10.78
N ALA A 49 -3.20 -15.74 -9.78
CA ALA A 49 -3.48 -16.19 -8.42
C ALA A 49 -4.67 -15.46 -7.79
N ARG A 50 -4.83 -14.16 -8.08
CA ARG A 50 -5.99 -13.38 -7.60
C ARG A 50 -7.30 -13.92 -8.16
N ASP A 51 -7.34 -14.32 -9.42
CA ASP A 51 -8.54 -14.89 -10.06
C ASP A 51 -8.91 -16.25 -9.45
N MET A 52 -7.95 -16.96 -8.87
CA MET A 52 -8.12 -18.22 -8.14
C MET A 52 -8.61 -18.04 -6.71
N TYR A 53 -8.50 -16.84 -6.13
CA TYR A 53 -8.79 -16.59 -4.71
C TYR A 53 -10.24 -16.95 -4.35
N GLY A 54 -10.39 -17.88 -3.38
CA GLY A 54 -11.69 -18.39 -2.93
C GLY A 54 -12.41 -19.31 -3.93
N ARG A 55 -11.70 -19.81 -4.95
CA ARG A 55 -12.29 -20.63 -6.05
C ARG A 55 -11.53 -21.91 -6.36
N VAL A 56 -10.60 -22.30 -5.51
CA VAL A 56 -9.72 -23.45 -5.72
C VAL A 56 -10.04 -24.59 -4.74
N PRO A 57 -9.71 -25.84 -5.09
CA PRO A 57 -9.83 -26.96 -4.17
C PRO A 57 -8.77 -26.87 -3.07
N GLU A 58 -8.94 -27.64 -2.00
CA GLU A 58 -8.03 -27.68 -0.83
C GLU A 58 -6.58 -28.10 -1.17
N THR A 59 -6.35 -28.65 -2.35
CA THR A 59 -5.00 -28.98 -2.85
C THR A 59 -4.19 -27.76 -3.27
N ILE A 60 -4.84 -26.60 -3.42
CA ILE A 60 -4.21 -25.33 -3.78
C ILE A 60 -4.52 -24.31 -2.69
N GLU A 61 -3.50 -23.68 -2.16
CA GLU A 61 -3.61 -22.55 -1.25
C GLU A 61 -3.33 -21.25 -2.01
N VAL A 62 -4.21 -20.26 -1.84
CA VAL A 62 -4.00 -18.91 -2.40
C VAL A 62 -3.73 -17.96 -1.26
N ALA A 63 -2.50 -17.48 -1.16
CA ALA A 63 -2.00 -16.72 -0.02
C ALA A 63 -1.39 -15.38 -0.41
N ARG A 64 -1.43 -14.44 0.52
CA ARG A 64 -0.67 -13.18 0.46
C ARG A 64 0.59 -13.31 1.32
N PRO A 65 1.77 -13.17 0.72
CA PRO A 65 3.03 -13.30 1.47
C PRO A 65 3.30 -12.12 2.40
N LEU A 66 2.58 -11.00 2.24
CA LEU A 66 2.68 -9.85 3.11
C LEU A 66 1.39 -9.63 3.92
N LYS A 67 1.55 -9.22 5.18
CA LYS A 67 0.46 -8.82 6.07
C LYS A 67 0.80 -7.47 6.72
N ASN A 68 -0.13 -6.52 6.67
CA ASN A 68 0.02 -5.20 7.31
C ASN A 68 1.34 -4.49 6.95
N GLY A 69 1.75 -4.60 5.68
CA GLY A 69 2.95 -3.95 5.16
C GLY A 69 4.27 -4.70 5.38
N VAL A 70 4.28 -5.84 6.06
CA VAL A 70 5.49 -6.62 6.36
C VAL A 70 5.42 -8.04 5.85
N ILE A 71 6.58 -8.67 5.66
CA ILE A 71 6.68 -10.07 5.23
C ILE A 71 6.10 -10.98 6.31
N ALA A 72 5.11 -11.77 5.93
CA ALA A 72 4.50 -12.81 6.76
C ALA A 72 5.04 -14.20 6.39
N ASP A 73 5.38 -14.39 5.11
CA ASP A 73 6.02 -15.59 4.60
C ASP A 73 7.25 -15.22 3.77
N TYR A 74 8.42 -15.62 4.26
CA TYR A 74 9.69 -15.24 3.66
C TYR A 74 9.94 -15.96 2.32
N GLU A 75 9.75 -17.28 2.28
CA GLU A 75 10.04 -18.10 1.11
C GLU A 75 9.16 -17.73 -0.07
N ILE A 76 7.88 -17.51 0.21
CA ILE A 76 6.91 -17.07 -0.80
C ILE A 76 7.25 -15.64 -1.28
N THR A 77 7.68 -14.74 -0.38
CA THR A 77 8.06 -13.37 -0.77
C THR A 77 9.31 -13.37 -1.66
N GLU A 78 10.33 -14.14 -1.30
CA GLU A 78 11.55 -14.28 -2.10
C GLU A 78 11.24 -14.83 -3.49
N THR A 79 10.45 -15.90 -3.56
CA THR A 79 10.00 -16.49 -4.84
C THR A 79 9.21 -15.49 -5.69
N LEU A 80 8.30 -14.72 -5.09
CA LEU A 80 7.57 -13.66 -5.77
C LEU A 80 8.52 -12.58 -6.33
N LEU A 81 9.45 -12.09 -5.51
CA LEU A 81 10.43 -11.08 -5.93
C LEU A 81 11.34 -11.61 -7.04
N SER A 82 11.80 -12.85 -6.93
CA SER A 82 12.58 -13.53 -7.99
C SER A 82 11.83 -13.57 -9.31
N TYR A 83 10.55 -13.96 -9.27
CA TYR A 83 9.69 -13.99 -10.45
C TYR A 83 9.53 -12.60 -11.08
N LEU A 84 9.25 -11.57 -10.27
CA LEU A 84 9.05 -10.20 -10.76
C LEU A 84 10.35 -9.60 -11.33
N LEU A 85 11.48 -9.78 -10.64
CA LEU A 85 12.79 -9.31 -11.12
C LEU A 85 13.21 -10.00 -12.42
N GLN A 86 12.91 -11.28 -12.60
CA GLN A 86 13.20 -12.00 -13.85
C GLN A 86 12.37 -11.43 -15.03
N ARG A 87 11.11 -11.14 -14.82
CA ARG A 87 10.23 -10.55 -15.86
C ARG A 87 10.71 -9.16 -16.33
N VAL A 88 11.23 -8.35 -15.41
CA VAL A 88 11.71 -6.99 -15.72
C VAL A 88 13.13 -6.99 -16.28
N SER A 89 14.00 -7.90 -15.82
CA SER A 89 15.40 -7.95 -16.23
C SER A 89 15.65 -8.77 -17.50
N GLY A 90 14.66 -9.58 -17.93
CA GLY A 90 14.79 -10.53 -19.04
C GLY A 90 15.59 -11.78 -18.65
N SER A 91 15.61 -12.78 -19.54
CA SER A 91 16.23 -14.09 -19.27
C SER A 91 17.78 -14.04 -19.23
N MET A 92 18.41 -12.98 -19.69
CA MET A 92 19.87 -12.82 -19.60
C MET A 92 20.26 -12.09 -18.31
N ARG A 93 20.57 -12.83 -17.24
CA ARG A 93 21.05 -12.36 -15.93
C ARG A 93 22.46 -11.73 -15.94
N ILE A 94 22.89 -11.12 -17.04
CA ILE A 94 24.26 -10.59 -17.17
C ILE A 94 24.46 -9.34 -16.28
N PHE A 95 23.40 -8.58 -16.07
CA PHE A 95 23.45 -7.33 -15.28
C PHE A 95 22.39 -7.37 -14.17
N ARG A 96 22.83 -7.68 -12.95
CA ARG A 96 21.99 -7.62 -11.77
C ARG A 96 21.69 -6.16 -11.41
N PRO A 97 20.43 -5.76 -11.15
CA PRO A 97 20.10 -4.39 -10.83
C PRO A 97 20.56 -3.97 -9.42
N ARG A 98 20.73 -2.66 -9.22
CA ARG A 98 20.65 -2.06 -7.89
C ARG A 98 19.19 -1.80 -7.59
N VAL A 99 18.76 -2.11 -6.39
CA VAL A 99 17.34 -2.01 -6.00
C VAL A 99 17.18 -1.09 -4.81
N MET A 100 16.30 -0.12 -4.90
CA MET A 100 15.73 0.58 -3.75
C MET A 100 14.34 0.04 -3.49
N ILE A 101 14.12 -0.56 -2.31
CA ILE A 101 12.83 -1.14 -1.95
C ILE A 101 12.19 -0.38 -0.78
N SER A 102 10.89 -0.13 -0.90
CA SER A 102 10.12 0.56 0.14
C SER A 102 9.82 -0.38 1.32
N VAL A 103 9.88 0.18 2.52
CA VAL A 103 9.46 -0.49 3.77
C VAL A 103 8.60 0.48 4.58
N PRO A 104 7.63 0.00 5.38
CA PRO A 104 6.87 0.87 6.26
C PRO A 104 7.76 1.54 7.31
N PHE A 105 7.35 2.73 7.75
CA PHE A 105 7.99 3.40 8.88
C PHE A 105 7.81 2.60 10.17
N GLY A 106 8.84 2.56 11.01
CA GLY A 106 8.77 1.90 12.31
C GLY A 106 8.83 0.37 12.28
N VAL A 107 9.16 -0.24 11.12
CA VAL A 107 9.44 -1.68 11.05
C VAL A 107 10.65 -2.06 11.89
N THR A 108 10.62 -3.23 12.48
CA THR A 108 11.71 -3.78 13.32
C THR A 108 12.97 -4.05 12.49
N SER A 109 14.11 -4.23 13.16
CA SER A 109 15.36 -4.63 12.49
C SER A 109 15.23 -6.00 11.80
N ILE A 110 14.45 -6.93 12.37
CA ILE A 110 14.21 -8.25 11.79
C ILE A 110 13.38 -8.12 10.51
N GLU A 111 12.30 -7.33 10.53
CA GLU A 111 11.45 -7.09 9.35
C GLU A 111 12.25 -6.40 8.22
N ARG A 112 13.09 -5.42 8.55
CA ARG A 112 13.98 -4.75 7.57
C ARG A 112 14.96 -5.73 6.93
N ARG A 113 15.61 -6.53 7.78
CA ARG A 113 16.58 -7.51 7.33
C ARG A 113 15.95 -8.56 6.41
N ALA A 114 14.75 -9.04 6.74
CA ALA A 114 14.01 -9.96 5.89
C ALA A 114 13.76 -9.39 4.48
N VAL A 115 13.32 -8.12 4.37
CA VAL A 115 13.12 -7.47 3.08
C VAL A 115 14.44 -7.32 2.32
N TYR A 116 15.51 -6.90 3.00
CA TYR A 116 16.83 -6.75 2.40
C TYR A 116 17.38 -8.05 1.84
N GLU A 117 17.36 -9.13 2.65
CA GLU A 117 17.84 -10.45 2.26
C GLU A 117 17.00 -11.03 1.11
N ALA A 118 15.66 -10.94 1.18
CA ALA A 118 14.78 -11.42 0.11
C ALA A 118 15.08 -10.75 -1.24
N VAL A 119 15.37 -9.45 -1.28
CA VAL A 119 15.73 -8.75 -2.52
C VAL A 119 17.09 -9.19 -3.06
N LEU A 120 18.07 -9.43 -2.19
CA LEU A 120 19.40 -9.93 -2.61
C LEU A 120 19.31 -11.34 -3.16
N GLU A 121 18.61 -12.25 -2.47
CA GLU A 121 18.38 -13.63 -2.88
C GLU A 121 17.58 -13.72 -4.19
N ALA A 122 16.60 -12.82 -4.37
CA ALA A 122 15.84 -12.69 -5.61
C ALA A 122 16.71 -12.27 -6.82
N GLY A 123 17.97 -11.87 -6.61
CA GLY A 123 18.95 -11.67 -7.67
C GLY A 123 19.38 -10.23 -7.91
N SER A 124 19.12 -9.29 -7.01
CA SER A 124 19.71 -7.96 -7.07
C SER A 124 21.23 -8.01 -6.79
N ARG A 125 21.97 -7.02 -7.30
CA ARG A 125 23.39 -6.84 -6.99
C ARG A 125 23.59 -6.13 -5.66
N GLU A 126 22.80 -5.14 -5.42
CA GLU A 126 22.78 -4.30 -4.23
C GLU A 126 21.33 -3.97 -3.90
N ALA A 127 21.01 -3.95 -2.62
CA ALA A 127 19.70 -3.58 -2.10
C ALA A 127 19.84 -2.41 -1.14
N PHE A 128 18.87 -1.50 -1.18
CA PHE A 128 18.76 -0.37 -0.27
C PHE A 128 17.30 -0.28 0.17
N LEU A 129 17.10 0.15 1.42
CA LEU A 129 15.77 0.33 1.97
C LEU A 129 15.41 1.82 2.04
N ILE A 130 14.16 2.15 1.76
CA ILE A 130 13.60 3.49 1.95
C ILE A 130 12.24 3.38 2.64
N GLN A 131 11.98 4.28 3.58
CA GLN A 131 10.67 4.34 4.23
C GLN A 131 9.59 4.85 3.26
N GLN A 132 8.44 4.21 3.24
CA GLN A 132 7.34 4.52 2.30
C GLN A 132 6.95 5.99 2.29
N PRO A 133 6.79 6.71 3.43
CA PRO A 133 6.45 8.13 3.40
C PRO A 133 7.54 9.00 2.75
N LEU A 134 8.82 8.68 2.95
CA LEU A 134 9.93 9.39 2.31
C LEU A 134 9.95 9.13 0.80
N ALA A 135 9.73 7.88 0.41
CA ALA A 135 9.60 7.52 -1.00
C ALA A 135 8.40 8.23 -1.65
N ALA A 136 7.22 8.22 -1.01
CA ALA A 136 6.05 8.92 -1.52
C ALA A 136 6.31 10.41 -1.74
N ALA A 137 6.93 11.09 -0.76
CA ALA A 137 7.26 12.51 -0.87
C ALA A 137 8.21 12.82 -2.04
N LEU A 138 9.22 11.97 -2.27
CA LEU A 138 10.12 12.08 -3.42
C LEU A 138 9.40 11.78 -4.74
N GLY A 139 8.46 10.81 -4.73
CA GLY A 139 7.70 10.42 -5.91
C GLY A 139 6.83 11.55 -6.45
N VAL A 140 6.22 12.32 -5.56
CA VAL A 140 5.36 13.48 -5.90
C VAL A 140 6.10 14.81 -5.87
N ASP A 141 7.42 14.78 -5.85
CA ASP A 141 8.31 15.95 -5.91
C ASP A 141 8.02 17.03 -4.84
N LEU A 142 7.63 16.61 -3.61
CA LEU A 142 7.50 17.55 -2.51
C LEU A 142 8.86 18.19 -2.18
N PRO A 143 8.91 19.49 -1.85
CA PRO A 143 10.16 20.23 -1.60
C PRO A 143 10.77 19.87 -0.23
N ILE A 144 11.05 18.60 0.01
CA ILE A 144 11.57 18.06 1.27
C ILE A 144 13.07 18.36 1.49
N ASN A 145 13.74 18.97 0.52
CA ASN A 145 15.13 19.43 0.62
C ASN A 145 15.31 20.73 1.44
N SER A 146 14.23 21.39 1.75
CA SER A 146 14.20 22.63 2.53
C SER A 146 13.84 22.38 4.01
N PRO A 147 14.07 23.34 4.92
CA PRO A 147 13.66 23.23 6.31
C PRO A 147 12.16 23.35 6.54
N SER A 148 11.38 23.54 5.49
CA SER A 148 9.92 23.66 5.59
C SER A 148 9.22 22.32 5.74
N GLY A 149 8.15 22.28 6.54
CA GLY A 149 7.33 21.09 6.77
C GLY A 149 6.52 20.66 5.55
N ASN A 150 6.57 19.38 5.24
CA ASN A 150 5.71 18.75 4.23
C ASN A 150 5.08 17.52 4.87
N MET A 151 3.78 17.33 4.71
CA MET A 151 3.08 16.18 5.27
C MET A 151 2.52 15.28 4.18
N VAL A 152 2.72 13.99 4.35
CA VAL A 152 2.11 12.95 3.52
C VAL A 152 1.27 12.00 4.37
N ILE A 153 0.18 11.51 3.80
CA ILE A 153 -0.57 10.37 4.34
C ILE A 153 -0.64 9.32 3.22
N CYS A 154 0.03 8.19 3.44
CA CYS A 154 0.06 7.05 2.52
C CYS A 154 -0.99 6.03 2.95
N LEU A 155 -2.07 5.90 2.19
CA LEU A 155 -3.15 4.95 2.44
C LEU A 155 -2.90 3.69 1.58
N GLY A 156 -2.25 2.70 2.18
CA GLY A 156 -1.92 1.42 1.54
C GLY A 156 -3.02 0.38 1.64
N GLY A 157 -2.73 -0.82 1.13
CA GLY A 157 -3.64 -1.97 1.24
C GLY A 157 -3.64 -2.62 2.61
N GLY A 158 -2.49 -2.71 3.28
CA GLY A 158 -2.33 -3.35 4.58
C GLY A 158 -1.87 -2.41 5.70
N CYS A 159 -1.46 -1.18 5.38
CA CYS A 159 -1.08 -0.17 6.37
C CYS A 159 -1.41 1.24 5.86
N THR A 160 -1.55 2.16 6.82
CA THR A 160 -1.67 3.60 6.57
C THR A 160 -0.56 4.30 7.33
N GLU A 161 0.14 5.20 6.69
CA GLU A 161 1.26 5.92 7.27
C GLU A 161 1.06 7.42 7.12
N ALA A 162 1.27 8.15 8.20
CA ALA A 162 1.34 9.61 8.18
C ALA A 162 2.74 10.05 8.56
N ALA A 163 3.29 11.03 7.86
CA ALA A 163 4.62 11.55 8.16
C ALA A 163 4.77 13.02 7.80
N VAL A 164 5.55 13.72 8.61
CA VAL A 164 6.05 15.08 8.33
C VAL A 164 7.54 14.99 7.98
N LEU A 165 7.90 15.59 6.86
CA LEU A 165 9.24 15.54 6.29
C LEU A 165 9.81 16.94 6.09
N ALA A 166 11.10 17.09 6.37
CA ALA A 166 11.93 18.28 6.09
C ALA A 166 13.38 17.86 5.96
N MET A 167 14.21 18.60 5.22
CA MET A 167 15.66 18.38 5.10
C MET A 167 16.03 16.93 4.73
N TYR A 168 15.27 16.32 3.82
CA TYR A 168 15.37 14.92 3.41
C TYR A 168 15.19 13.89 4.54
N GLY A 169 14.62 14.28 5.66
CA GLY A 169 14.38 13.40 6.81
C GLY A 169 12.92 13.36 7.22
N ILE A 170 12.54 12.31 7.93
CA ILE A 170 11.27 12.20 8.62
C ILE A 170 11.40 12.85 9.99
N VAL A 171 10.62 13.88 10.24
CA VAL A 171 10.60 14.62 11.52
C VAL A 171 9.66 13.94 12.52
N SER A 172 8.48 13.58 12.07
CA SER A 172 7.47 12.86 12.84
C SER A 172 6.75 11.90 11.93
N ALA A 173 6.50 10.68 12.37
CA ALA A 173 5.70 9.72 11.62
C ALA A 173 5.01 8.72 12.54
N GLU A 174 3.94 8.13 12.02
CA GLU A 174 3.21 7.04 12.66
C GLU A 174 2.65 6.09 11.60
N THR A 175 2.69 4.80 11.92
CA THR A 175 2.15 3.74 11.08
C THR A 175 0.98 3.06 11.77
N LEU A 176 -0.17 3.10 11.14
CA LEU A 176 -1.34 2.30 11.47
C LEU A 176 -1.28 1.00 10.66
N ARG A 177 -1.24 -0.15 11.34
CA ARG A 177 -1.25 -1.47 10.69
C ARG A 177 -2.66 -1.86 10.25
N ALA A 178 -3.31 -0.95 9.54
CA ALA A 178 -4.62 -1.13 8.91
C ALA A 178 -4.66 -0.30 7.62
N GLY A 179 -5.35 -0.80 6.61
CA GLY A 179 -5.44 -0.17 5.29
C GLY A 179 -6.66 -0.62 4.50
N GLY A 180 -6.53 -0.68 3.18
CA GLY A 180 -7.63 -1.01 2.27
C GLY A 180 -8.30 -2.36 2.53
N MET A 181 -7.55 -3.35 3.05
CA MET A 181 -8.10 -4.67 3.42
C MET A 181 -8.99 -4.59 4.66
N ASP A 182 -8.66 -3.73 5.61
CA ASP A 182 -9.48 -3.52 6.81
C ASP A 182 -10.79 -2.80 6.46
N LEU A 183 -10.77 -1.94 5.42
CA LEU A 183 -11.99 -1.35 4.86
C LEU A 183 -12.88 -2.43 4.22
N ASP A 184 -12.30 -3.39 3.49
CA ASP A 184 -13.04 -4.52 2.92
C ASP A 184 -13.65 -5.40 4.02
N GLU A 185 -12.88 -5.71 5.06
CA GLU A 185 -13.36 -6.49 6.22
C GLU A 185 -14.49 -5.76 6.96
N ALA A 186 -14.42 -4.43 7.09
CA ALA A 186 -15.49 -3.64 7.68
C ALA A 186 -16.80 -3.76 6.87
N ILE A 187 -16.71 -3.76 5.54
CA ILE A 187 -17.87 -3.98 4.65
C ILE A 187 -18.42 -5.40 4.82
N ILE A 188 -17.56 -6.43 4.82
CA ILE A 188 -17.97 -7.83 5.04
C ILE A 188 -18.74 -7.95 6.37
N ASN A 189 -18.18 -7.37 7.44
CA ASN A 189 -18.77 -7.41 8.75
C ASN A 189 -20.10 -6.63 8.85
N TYR A 190 -20.20 -5.51 8.13
CA TYR A 190 -21.44 -4.74 8.04
C TYR A 190 -22.55 -5.54 7.36
N VAL A 191 -22.26 -6.13 6.19
CA VAL A 191 -23.22 -6.94 5.43
C VAL A 191 -23.68 -8.14 6.25
N ARG A 192 -22.74 -8.82 6.91
CA ARG A 192 -23.04 -9.96 7.79
C ARG A 192 -23.98 -9.57 8.95
N ARG A 193 -23.71 -8.46 9.61
CA ARG A 193 -24.53 -8.01 10.77
C ARG A 193 -25.90 -7.54 10.36
N LYS A 194 -25.98 -6.77 9.26
CA LYS A 194 -27.24 -6.12 8.85
C LYS A 194 -28.18 -7.05 8.07
N TYR A 195 -27.60 -7.89 7.22
CA TYR A 195 -28.36 -8.73 6.29
C TYR A 195 -28.33 -10.22 6.61
N GLY A 196 -27.46 -10.67 7.51
CA GLY A 196 -27.24 -12.09 7.76
C GLY A 196 -26.64 -12.82 6.55
N VAL A 197 -25.91 -12.11 5.70
CA VAL A 197 -25.31 -12.63 4.47
C VAL A 197 -23.79 -12.48 4.53
N VAL A 198 -23.07 -13.53 4.16
CA VAL A 198 -21.62 -13.54 4.04
C VAL A 198 -21.24 -13.27 2.59
N ILE A 199 -20.41 -12.25 2.38
CA ILE A 199 -19.78 -11.94 1.09
C ILE A 199 -18.28 -12.17 1.16
N GLY A 200 -17.64 -12.48 0.02
CA GLY A 200 -16.20 -12.66 -0.07
C GLY A 200 -15.43 -11.32 -0.15
N GLN A 201 -14.13 -11.37 0.14
CA GLN A 201 -13.24 -10.19 0.11
C GLN A 201 -13.25 -9.48 -1.26
N VAL A 202 -13.23 -10.24 -2.36
CA VAL A 202 -13.27 -9.67 -3.73
C VAL A 202 -14.56 -8.88 -3.96
N THR A 203 -15.69 -9.37 -3.44
CA THR A 203 -16.99 -8.68 -3.53
C THR A 203 -16.97 -7.39 -2.71
N ALA A 204 -16.42 -7.42 -1.49
CA ALA A 204 -16.31 -6.24 -0.64
C ALA A 204 -15.39 -5.18 -1.25
N GLU A 205 -14.26 -5.58 -1.82
CA GLU A 205 -13.37 -4.69 -2.56
C GLU A 205 -14.09 -4.01 -3.74
N GLN A 206 -14.88 -4.79 -4.50
CA GLN A 206 -15.69 -4.23 -5.60
C GLN A 206 -16.74 -3.24 -5.12
N LEU A 207 -17.42 -3.50 -4.01
CA LEU A 207 -18.35 -2.56 -3.38
C LEU A 207 -17.63 -1.27 -2.98
N LYS A 208 -16.49 -1.38 -2.30
CA LYS A 208 -15.66 -0.23 -1.92
C LYS A 208 -15.26 0.61 -3.14
N MET A 209 -14.81 -0.02 -4.22
CA MET A 209 -14.33 0.67 -5.41
C MET A 209 -15.47 1.31 -6.21
N LYS A 210 -16.62 0.62 -6.37
CA LYS A 210 -17.70 1.05 -7.25
C LYS A 210 -18.65 2.05 -6.60
N ILE A 211 -19.06 1.80 -5.35
CA ILE A 211 -20.05 2.59 -4.64
C ILE A 211 -19.55 3.16 -3.29
N GLY A 212 -18.33 2.80 -2.85
CA GLY A 212 -17.76 3.28 -1.59
C GLY A 212 -17.41 4.76 -1.62
N ALA A 213 -17.52 5.42 -0.46
CA ALA A 213 -17.08 6.78 -0.21
C ALA A 213 -16.72 6.97 1.27
N ALA A 214 -15.85 7.93 1.55
CA ALA A 214 -15.45 8.28 2.93
C ALA A 214 -16.45 9.23 3.62
N VAL A 215 -17.26 9.93 2.84
CA VAL A 215 -18.30 10.88 3.30
C VAL A 215 -19.58 10.68 2.49
N PRO A 216 -20.74 11.08 3.03
CA PRO A 216 -21.99 11.08 2.26
C PRO A 216 -21.84 11.81 0.92
N GLN A 217 -22.49 11.28 -0.10
CA GLN A 217 -22.46 11.81 -1.46
C GLN A 217 -23.82 12.38 -1.85
N ASP A 218 -23.83 13.37 -2.76
CA ASP A 218 -25.08 13.97 -3.26
C ASP A 218 -25.92 12.97 -4.09
N THR A 219 -25.24 12.01 -4.73
CA THR A 219 -25.88 10.95 -5.51
C THR A 219 -25.69 9.61 -4.81
N GLU A 220 -26.79 8.96 -4.48
CA GLU A 220 -26.78 7.61 -3.94
C GLU A 220 -26.68 6.59 -5.07
N ASN A 221 -25.58 5.83 -5.08
CA ASN A 221 -25.43 4.67 -5.97
C ASN A 221 -25.77 3.40 -5.20
N SER A 222 -26.21 2.38 -5.93
CA SER A 222 -26.47 1.05 -5.38
C SER A 222 -25.83 -0.05 -6.23
N MET A 223 -25.54 -1.17 -5.58
CA MET A 223 -24.97 -2.33 -6.22
C MET A 223 -25.55 -3.61 -5.60
N GLU A 224 -26.10 -4.48 -6.43
CA GLU A 224 -26.51 -5.83 -6.02
C GLU A 224 -25.31 -6.77 -6.04
N VAL A 225 -25.18 -7.56 -4.99
CA VAL A 225 -24.14 -8.59 -4.85
C VAL A 225 -24.78 -9.90 -4.39
N GLN A 226 -24.14 -11.01 -4.75
CA GLN A 226 -24.52 -12.34 -4.27
C GLN A 226 -23.67 -12.72 -3.06
N GLY A 227 -24.30 -13.24 -2.03
CA GLY A 227 -23.62 -13.80 -0.86
C GLY A 227 -24.31 -15.07 -0.38
N GLN A 228 -23.83 -15.64 0.69
CA GLN A 228 -24.36 -16.83 1.32
C GLN A 228 -25.17 -16.45 2.56
N ASP A 229 -26.44 -16.82 2.60
CA ASP A 229 -27.28 -16.65 3.79
C ASP A 229 -26.75 -17.49 4.95
N GLN A 230 -26.56 -16.89 6.13
CA GLN A 230 -25.94 -17.54 7.28
C GLN A 230 -26.78 -18.66 7.89
N VAL A 231 -28.10 -18.61 7.71
CA VAL A 231 -29.02 -19.58 8.33
C VAL A 231 -29.24 -20.78 7.41
N THR A 232 -29.50 -20.50 6.13
CA THR A 232 -29.87 -21.52 5.15
C THR A 232 -28.68 -22.07 4.37
N GLY A 233 -27.56 -21.36 4.33
CA GLY A 233 -26.39 -21.69 3.51
C GLY A 233 -26.62 -21.45 1.99
N LEU A 234 -27.79 -20.95 1.61
CA LEU A 234 -28.15 -20.78 0.19
C LEU A 234 -27.68 -19.41 -0.35
N PRO A 235 -27.45 -19.29 -1.67
CA PRO A 235 -27.18 -18.00 -2.30
C PRO A 235 -28.34 -17.01 -2.06
N ARG A 236 -27.98 -15.78 -1.68
CA ARG A 236 -28.94 -14.71 -1.43
C ARG A 236 -28.43 -13.39 -2.00
N PRO A 237 -29.18 -12.69 -2.87
CA PRO A 237 -28.84 -11.36 -3.32
C PRO A 237 -29.06 -10.33 -2.22
N VAL A 238 -28.19 -9.31 -2.18
CA VAL A 238 -28.29 -8.14 -1.31
C VAL A 238 -27.94 -6.91 -2.13
N THR A 239 -28.79 -5.89 -2.06
CA THR A 239 -28.50 -4.57 -2.64
C THR A 239 -27.96 -3.66 -1.57
N LEU A 240 -26.77 -3.08 -1.80
CA LEU A 240 -26.09 -2.14 -0.92
C LEU A 240 -26.05 -0.76 -1.56
N THR A 241 -26.11 0.28 -0.73
CA THR A 241 -26.05 1.68 -1.16
C THR A 241 -24.75 2.35 -0.74
N THR A 242 -24.43 3.49 -1.37
CA THR A 242 -23.26 4.31 -0.97
C THR A 242 -23.35 4.72 0.51
N GLY A 243 -24.52 5.10 1.00
CA GLY A 243 -24.71 5.48 2.40
C GLY A 243 -24.38 4.36 3.37
N GLU A 244 -24.72 3.13 3.04
CA GLU A 244 -24.40 1.94 3.85
C GLU A 244 -22.90 1.64 3.85
N ILE A 245 -22.22 1.81 2.72
CA ILE A 245 -20.77 1.65 2.67
C ILE A 245 -20.07 2.76 3.48
N VAL A 246 -20.54 4.01 3.38
CA VAL A 246 -20.04 5.11 4.24
C VAL A 246 -20.18 4.76 5.72
N GLU A 247 -21.34 4.21 6.14
CA GLU A 247 -21.57 3.76 7.52
C GLU A 247 -20.59 2.65 7.92
N ALA A 248 -20.39 1.65 7.06
CA ALA A 248 -19.49 0.53 7.31
C ALA A 248 -18.03 0.98 7.50
N LEU A 249 -17.59 2.02 6.77
CA LEU A 249 -16.22 2.52 6.77
C LEU A 249 -15.90 3.51 7.90
N GLN A 250 -16.86 3.95 8.71
CA GLN A 250 -16.63 4.99 9.72
C GLN A 250 -15.53 4.64 10.73
N ASP A 251 -15.54 3.43 11.29
CA ASP A 251 -14.60 3.06 12.34
C ASP A 251 -13.15 2.92 11.84
N PRO A 252 -12.85 2.22 10.74
CA PRO A 252 -11.49 2.20 10.22
C PRO A 252 -11.01 3.57 9.74
N LEU A 253 -11.88 4.43 9.19
CA LEU A 253 -11.50 5.78 8.79
C LEU A 253 -11.23 6.70 9.98
N LYS A 254 -11.88 6.50 11.13
CA LYS A 254 -11.51 7.20 12.38
C LYS A 254 -10.07 6.88 12.79
N ALA A 255 -9.64 5.62 12.69
CA ALA A 255 -8.27 5.24 13.00
C ALA A 255 -7.24 5.93 12.09
N VAL A 256 -7.56 6.10 10.80
CA VAL A 256 -6.74 6.87 9.85
C VAL A 256 -6.63 8.33 10.28
N ILE A 257 -7.75 8.97 10.63
CA ILE A 257 -7.78 10.37 11.11
C ILE A 257 -6.91 10.54 12.35
N GLU A 258 -7.06 9.66 13.34
CA GLU A 258 -6.29 9.70 14.58
C GLU A 258 -4.79 9.52 14.35
N THR A 259 -4.40 8.71 13.37
CA THR A 259 -2.99 8.57 12.97
C THR A 259 -2.43 9.90 12.44
N GLY A 260 -3.15 10.58 11.57
CA GLY A 260 -2.77 11.92 11.09
C GLY A 260 -2.66 12.95 12.22
N ARG A 261 -3.62 12.97 13.15
CA ARG A 261 -3.61 13.87 14.31
C ARG A 261 -2.40 13.65 15.20
N ARG A 262 -2.10 12.40 15.56
CA ARG A 262 -0.95 12.08 16.42
C ARG A 262 0.39 12.50 15.80
N VAL A 263 0.51 12.47 14.48
CA VAL A 263 1.69 12.98 13.79
C VAL A 263 1.79 14.50 13.92
N LEU A 264 0.69 15.23 13.70
CA LEU A 264 0.66 16.70 13.86
C LEU A 264 0.95 17.12 15.30
N GLU A 265 0.39 16.42 16.30
CA GLU A 265 0.64 16.68 17.73
C GLU A 265 2.12 16.53 18.13
N LYS A 266 2.86 15.63 17.47
CA LYS A 266 4.29 15.39 17.69
C LYS A 266 5.19 16.29 16.84
N THR A 267 4.62 17.06 15.93
CA THR A 267 5.36 17.91 14.98
C THR A 267 5.65 19.26 15.60
N PRO A 268 6.88 19.81 15.46
CA PRO A 268 7.18 21.17 15.88
C PRO A 268 6.23 22.22 15.29
N PRO A 269 5.82 23.25 16.06
CA PRO A 269 4.82 24.23 15.63
C PRO A 269 5.18 24.96 14.33
N GLU A 270 6.45 25.24 14.08
CA GLU A 270 6.92 25.92 12.86
C GLU A 270 6.65 25.08 11.62
N LEU A 271 6.84 23.75 11.71
CA LEU A 271 6.54 22.86 10.60
C LEU A 271 5.04 22.64 10.44
N VAL A 272 4.26 22.66 11.52
CA VAL A 272 2.79 22.62 11.44
C VAL A 272 2.27 23.87 10.71
N ALA A 273 2.82 25.05 10.96
CA ALA A 273 2.46 26.27 10.23
C ALA A 273 2.68 26.12 8.72
N ASP A 274 3.85 25.56 8.31
CA ASP A 274 4.11 25.28 6.88
C ASP A 274 3.07 24.31 6.27
N ILE A 275 2.66 23.29 7.04
CA ILE A 275 1.70 22.28 6.57
C ILE A 275 0.30 22.87 6.41
N ILE A 276 -0.11 23.83 7.26
CA ILE A 276 -1.38 24.53 7.12
C ILE A 276 -1.47 25.24 5.76
N ASP A 277 -0.39 25.86 5.32
CA ASP A 277 -0.32 26.58 4.06
C ASP A 277 -0.21 25.65 2.82
N ARG A 278 0.53 24.55 2.96
CA ARG A 278 0.84 23.63 1.85
C ARG A 278 -0.16 22.49 1.69
N GLY A 279 -0.84 22.15 2.77
CA GLY A 279 -1.74 21.00 2.83
C GLY A 279 -1.03 19.67 3.05
N VAL A 280 -1.85 18.62 3.08
CA VAL A 280 -1.44 17.22 3.29
C VAL A 280 -1.59 16.46 1.97
N ALA A 281 -0.49 15.88 1.47
CA ALA A 281 -0.48 15.08 0.26
C ALA A 281 -0.99 13.65 0.55
N LEU A 282 -2.04 13.23 -0.15
CA LEU A 282 -2.65 11.90 -0.02
C LEU A 282 -2.12 10.97 -1.08
N CYS A 283 -1.41 9.93 -0.63
CA CYS A 283 -0.70 8.93 -1.42
C CYS A 283 -1.27 7.53 -1.17
N GLY A 284 -0.89 6.57 -2.02
CA GLY A 284 -1.35 5.19 -1.94
C GLY A 284 -2.71 4.95 -2.61
N SER A 285 -2.99 3.71 -2.98
CA SER A 285 -4.24 3.36 -3.68
C SER A 285 -5.50 3.60 -2.85
N GLY A 286 -5.39 3.57 -1.51
CA GLY A 286 -6.51 3.90 -0.60
C GLY A 286 -6.92 5.37 -0.66
N ALA A 287 -6.04 6.27 -1.12
CA ALA A 287 -6.36 7.68 -1.34
C ALA A 287 -7.37 7.92 -2.47
N LEU A 288 -7.62 6.89 -3.29
CA LEU A 288 -8.65 6.92 -4.35
C LEU A 288 -10.08 6.72 -3.82
N LEU A 289 -10.27 6.43 -2.53
CA LEU A 289 -11.60 6.37 -1.93
C LEU A 289 -12.28 7.72 -2.03
N ARG A 290 -13.47 7.77 -2.64
CA ARG A 290 -14.19 9.02 -2.89
C ARG A 290 -14.40 9.82 -1.62
N GLY A 291 -14.02 11.10 -1.64
CA GLY A 291 -14.22 12.03 -0.53
C GLY A 291 -13.30 11.84 0.67
N ILE A 292 -12.24 11.03 0.55
CA ILE A 292 -11.23 10.87 1.62
C ILE A 292 -10.49 12.19 1.88
N ASP A 293 -10.23 12.97 0.84
CA ASP A 293 -9.68 14.33 0.89
C ASP A 293 -10.56 15.27 1.71
N LYS A 294 -11.87 15.25 1.46
CA LYS A 294 -12.86 16.05 2.21
C LYS A 294 -12.94 15.62 3.67
N LEU A 295 -12.94 14.30 3.92
CA LEU A 295 -12.97 13.76 5.28
C LEU A 295 -11.74 14.21 6.07
N LEU A 296 -10.55 14.05 5.51
CA LEU A 296 -9.29 14.39 6.17
C LEU A 296 -9.16 15.91 6.33
N THR A 297 -9.49 16.71 5.32
CA THR A 297 -9.53 18.18 5.43
C THR A 297 -10.40 18.62 6.59
N LYS A 298 -11.64 18.13 6.68
CA LYS A 298 -12.57 18.47 7.74
C LYS A 298 -12.05 18.03 9.12
N SER A 299 -11.46 16.84 9.20
CA SER A 299 -11.09 16.22 10.47
C SER A 299 -9.75 16.71 11.02
N LEU A 300 -8.81 17.05 10.16
CA LEU A 300 -7.50 17.59 10.55
C LEU A 300 -7.49 19.13 10.63
N GLY A 301 -8.45 19.80 10.00
CA GLY A 301 -8.48 21.27 9.90
C GLY A 301 -7.41 21.84 8.95
N ILE A 302 -6.79 20.99 8.12
CA ILE A 302 -5.75 21.33 7.16
C ILE A 302 -6.16 20.80 5.79
N PRO A 303 -5.98 21.56 4.69
CA PRO A 303 -6.32 21.07 3.35
C PRO A 303 -5.60 19.77 3.04
N ALA A 304 -6.33 18.74 2.66
CA ALA A 304 -5.79 17.48 2.17
C ALA A 304 -6.12 17.32 0.69
N TYR A 305 -5.16 16.89 -0.10
CA TYR A 305 -5.31 16.78 -1.55
C TYR A 305 -4.75 15.47 -2.09
N LEU A 306 -5.43 14.92 -3.09
CA LEU A 306 -4.96 13.76 -3.81
C LEU A 306 -3.82 14.16 -4.75
N VAL A 307 -2.71 13.41 -4.71
CA VAL A 307 -1.60 13.60 -5.66
C VAL A 307 -1.94 13.00 -7.03
N ASP A 308 -1.22 13.39 -8.09
CA ASP A 308 -1.53 12.96 -9.47
C ASP A 308 -1.44 11.42 -9.64
N ASN A 309 -0.43 10.79 -9.06
CA ASN A 309 -0.17 9.36 -9.19
C ASN A 309 -0.16 8.65 -7.82
N PRO A 310 -1.29 8.61 -7.09
CA PRO A 310 -1.28 8.16 -5.70
C PRO A 310 -0.87 6.69 -5.56
N ALA A 311 -1.20 5.84 -6.53
CA ALA A 311 -0.90 4.42 -6.49
C ALA A 311 0.58 4.11 -6.77
N THR A 312 1.30 4.94 -7.53
CA THR A 312 2.67 4.66 -8.00
C THR A 312 3.73 5.56 -7.40
N CYS A 313 3.34 6.62 -6.68
CA CYS A 313 4.29 7.60 -6.14
C CYS A 313 5.38 6.97 -5.25
N VAL A 314 5.07 5.92 -4.49
CA VAL A 314 6.06 5.23 -3.64
C VAL A 314 7.14 4.57 -4.49
N VAL A 315 6.77 3.81 -5.51
CA VAL A 315 7.75 3.14 -6.38
C VAL A 315 8.54 4.14 -7.23
N GLU A 316 7.91 5.22 -7.69
CA GLU A 316 8.58 6.31 -8.41
C GLU A 316 9.60 7.02 -7.52
N GLY A 317 9.23 7.29 -6.27
CA GLY A 317 10.14 7.88 -5.28
C GLY A 317 11.26 6.94 -4.86
N ALA A 318 11.00 5.65 -4.78
CA ALA A 318 12.03 4.66 -4.51
C ALA A 318 13.13 4.70 -5.58
N VAL A 319 12.78 4.70 -6.86
CA VAL A 319 13.78 4.79 -7.92
C VAL A 319 14.45 6.16 -7.98
N LYS A 320 13.70 7.27 -7.78
CA LYS A 320 14.25 8.64 -7.70
C LYS A 320 15.28 8.80 -6.58
N SER A 321 15.19 8.00 -5.51
CA SER A 321 16.10 8.07 -4.37
C SER A 321 17.48 7.47 -4.62
N LEU A 322 17.63 6.55 -5.59
CA LEU A 322 18.92 5.90 -5.89
C LEU A 322 20.04 6.88 -6.29
N PRO A 323 19.83 7.83 -7.22
CA PRO A 323 20.83 8.86 -7.50
C PRO A 323 21.11 9.77 -6.30
N LEU A 324 20.13 9.95 -5.42
CA LEU A 324 20.22 10.79 -4.22
C LEU A 324 20.77 10.02 -2.99
N TYR A 325 21.16 8.76 -3.14
CA TYR A 325 21.57 7.89 -2.03
C TYR A 325 22.59 8.54 -1.09
N ASN A 326 23.61 9.19 -1.62
CA ASN A 326 24.63 9.86 -0.81
C ASN A 326 24.07 10.98 0.10
N VAL A 327 23.03 11.67 -0.35
CA VAL A 327 22.34 12.71 0.42
C VAL A 327 21.40 12.08 1.45
N LEU A 328 20.66 11.06 1.02
CA LEU A 328 19.61 10.39 1.81
C LEU A 328 20.17 9.41 2.84
N ARG A 329 21.40 8.89 2.69
CA ARG A 329 21.91 7.75 3.47
C ARG A 329 21.82 7.94 4.99
N ARG A 330 21.77 9.18 5.50
CA ARG A 330 21.59 9.45 6.94
C ARG A 330 20.14 9.31 7.40
N SER A 331 19.19 9.44 6.47
CA SER A 331 17.75 9.35 6.71
C SER A 331 17.18 7.99 6.32
N LEU A 332 17.97 7.13 5.63
CA LEU A 332 17.55 5.80 5.27
C LEU A 332 17.66 4.85 6.48
N PRO A 333 16.74 3.86 6.59
CA PRO A 333 16.81 2.90 7.67
C PRO A 333 18.09 2.04 7.55
N PRO A 334 18.80 1.79 8.65
CA PRO A 334 19.94 0.88 8.65
C PRO A 334 19.44 -0.57 8.39
N VAL A 335 20.25 -1.38 7.76
CA VAL A 335 20.01 -2.81 7.55
C VAL A 335 20.65 -3.62 8.67
#